data_754473a1652a0d7713d52bc84e69edd1
#
_entry.id   754473a1652a0d7713d52bc84e69edd1
#
_cell.length_a   1.000
_cell.length_b   1.000
_cell.length_c   1.000
_cell.angle_alpha   90.00
_cell.angle_beta   90.00
_cell.angle_gamma   90.00
#
_symmetry.space_group_name_H-M   'P 1'
#
loop_
_entity.id
_entity.type
_entity.pdbx_description
1 polymer ?
#
loop_
_entity_poly.entity_id
_entity_poly.type
_entity_poly.pdbx_seq_one_letter_code
_entity_poly.pdbx_strand_id
1 'polypeptide(L)'
;MIDLPKVYSGKVRDLYEVDDDHLLMVATDRLSAFDVVFTDLIPGKGKILTQMSNCWFAFFGNRVPNHLSDLMLDDVLPEKEVQAIAQRAVVVKKLQPVKIEAVVRGYLAGGGWKEYQAKGSISEITLPAGLQRASALPQALFTPSTKAGVGTHDAVSYTHLTLPTSDLV
;
A
#
# COMPACT_ATOMS: atom_id res chain seq x y z
N MET A 1 -20.98 0.30 -16.11
CA MET A 1 -20.16 -0.93 -15.83
C MET A 1 -18.90 -0.71 -16.61
N ILE A 2 -17.72 -1.03 -16.07
CA ILE A 2 -16.44 -0.84 -16.76
C ILE A 2 -16.29 -1.96 -17.81
N ASP A 3 -16.10 -1.57 -19.06
CA ASP A 3 -15.98 -2.49 -20.20
C ASP A 3 -14.50 -2.84 -20.47
N LEU A 4 -13.81 -3.24 -19.38
CA LEU A 4 -12.44 -3.78 -19.42
C LEU A 4 -12.40 -5.09 -18.64
N PRO A 5 -11.51 -6.03 -19.02
CA PRO A 5 -11.33 -7.29 -18.29
C PRO A 5 -10.88 -7.02 -16.86
N LYS A 6 -11.67 -7.50 -15.87
CA LYS A 6 -11.25 -7.46 -14.47
C LYS A 6 -10.27 -8.58 -14.21
N VAL A 7 -9.00 -8.24 -13.95
CA VAL A 7 -7.92 -9.20 -13.70
C VAL A 7 -7.71 -9.53 -12.23
N TYR A 8 -8.14 -8.65 -11.32
CA TYR A 8 -8.01 -8.88 -9.88
C TYR A 8 -9.07 -8.10 -9.08
N SER A 9 -9.58 -8.74 -8.03
CA SER A 9 -10.42 -8.09 -7.02
C SER A 9 -9.80 -8.28 -5.64
N GLY A 10 -9.20 -7.24 -5.11
CA GLY A 10 -8.62 -7.22 -3.77
C GLY A 10 -9.66 -6.90 -2.69
N LYS A 11 -9.23 -6.82 -1.44
CA LYS A 11 -10.11 -6.50 -0.30
C LYS A 11 -10.84 -5.16 -0.48
N VAL A 12 -10.17 -4.15 -1.07
CA VAL A 12 -10.70 -2.78 -1.19
C VAL A 12 -10.45 -2.13 -2.56
N ARG A 13 -9.85 -2.82 -3.51
CA ARG A 13 -9.54 -2.33 -4.86
C ARG A 13 -9.82 -3.39 -5.89
N ASP A 14 -10.23 -2.95 -7.08
CA ASP A 14 -10.37 -3.78 -8.26
C ASP A 14 -9.37 -3.31 -9.33
N LEU A 15 -8.78 -4.27 -10.05
CA LEU A 15 -7.85 -4.01 -11.15
C LEU A 15 -8.46 -4.54 -12.44
N TYR A 16 -8.36 -3.72 -13.48
CA TYR A 16 -8.79 -4.05 -14.83
C TYR A 16 -7.60 -3.92 -15.78
N GLU A 17 -7.52 -4.78 -16.76
CA GLU A 17 -6.47 -4.73 -17.79
C GLU A 17 -6.83 -3.66 -18.82
N VAL A 18 -5.91 -2.75 -19.05
CA VAL A 18 -6.02 -1.74 -20.12
C VAL A 18 -5.28 -2.24 -21.36
N ASP A 19 -4.01 -2.62 -21.18
CA ASP A 19 -3.14 -3.18 -22.20
C ASP A 19 -2.02 -4.00 -21.53
N ASP A 20 -0.97 -4.34 -22.30
CA ASP A 20 0.16 -5.15 -21.81
C ASP A 20 0.97 -4.44 -20.71
N ASP A 21 0.97 -3.11 -20.70
CA ASP A 21 1.80 -2.28 -19.82
C ASP A 21 1.00 -1.53 -18.73
N HIS A 22 -0.33 -1.49 -18.85
CA HIS A 22 -1.17 -0.66 -18.00
C HIS A 22 -2.36 -1.41 -17.38
N LEU A 23 -2.69 -0.98 -16.16
CA LEU A 23 -3.88 -1.41 -15.43
C LEU A 23 -4.71 -0.18 -15.03
N LEU A 24 -6.03 -0.33 -15.04
CA LEU A 24 -6.94 0.58 -14.38
C LEU A 24 -7.16 0.10 -12.96
N MET A 25 -6.75 0.91 -11.98
CA MET A 25 -6.97 0.64 -10.54
C MET A 25 -8.16 1.43 -10.04
N VAL A 26 -9.19 0.74 -9.55
CA VAL A 26 -10.41 1.34 -9.01
C VAL A 26 -10.49 1.09 -7.52
N ALA A 27 -10.41 2.14 -6.71
CA ALA A 27 -10.68 2.06 -5.28
C ALA A 27 -12.17 1.90 -5.04
N THR A 28 -12.52 1.04 -4.09
CA THR A 28 -13.91 0.77 -3.71
C THR A 28 -14.21 1.34 -2.33
N ASP A 29 -15.49 1.41 -2.02
CA ASP A 29 -15.99 1.81 -0.70
C ASP A 29 -15.99 0.64 0.31
N ARG A 30 -15.50 -0.54 -0.09
CA ARG A 30 -15.33 -1.70 0.80
C ARG A 30 -14.35 -1.37 1.93
N LEU A 31 -14.67 -1.84 3.13
CA LEU A 31 -13.81 -1.79 4.30
C LEU A 31 -13.25 -3.19 4.59
N SER A 32 -11.98 -3.25 4.93
CA SER A 32 -11.36 -4.49 5.44
C SER A 32 -10.58 -4.18 6.71
N ALA A 33 -10.80 -4.98 7.75
CA ALA A 33 -10.02 -4.95 8.97
C ALA A 33 -9.85 -6.37 9.52
N PHE A 34 -8.69 -6.66 10.12
CA PHE A 34 -8.35 -8.00 10.63
C PHE A 34 -8.55 -9.12 9.59
N ASP A 35 -8.16 -8.85 8.33
CA ASP A 35 -8.31 -9.72 7.17
C ASP A 35 -9.76 -10.06 6.76
N VAL A 36 -10.75 -9.46 7.40
CA VAL A 36 -12.17 -9.58 7.05
C VAL A 36 -12.61 -8.38 6.21
N VAL A 37 -13.29 -8.66 5.08
CA VAL A 37 -13.98 -7.63 4.31
C VAL A 37 -15.39 -7.51 4.85
N PHE A 38 -15.76 -6.30 5.30
CA PHE A 38 -17.10 -6.04 5.85
C PHE A 38 -18.14 -6.00 4.73
N THR A 39 -19.36 -6.37 5.07
CA THR A 39 -20.51 -6.30 4.16
C THR A 39 -20.94 -4.87 3.90
N ASP A 40 -20.82 -4.01 4.92
CA ASP A 40 -21.21 -2.61 4.83
C ASP A 40 -20.12 -1.80 4.11
N LEU A 41 -20.57 -0.92 3.23
CA LEU A 41 -19.71 0.01 2.50
C LEU A 41 -19.58 1.33 3.28
N ILE A 42 -18.43 1.98 3.16
CA ILE A 42 -18.24 3.36 3.64
C ILE A 42 -18.35 4.30 2.45
N PRO A 43 -19.48 4.98 2.25
CA PRO A 43 -19.69 5.82 1.09
C PRO A 43 -18.62 6.91 0.93
N GLY A 44 -18.04 6.98 -0.26
CA GLY A 44 -17.01 7.98 -0.58
C GLY A 44 -15.60 7.63 -0.13
N LYS A 45 -15.38 6.50 0.58
CA LYS A 45 -14.04 6.07 1.03
C LYS A 45 -13.07 5.93 -0.14
N GLY A 46 -13.48 5.28 -1.22
CA GLY A 46 -12.64 5.09 -2.41
C GLY A 46 -12.21 6.42 -3.02
N LYS A 47 -13.12 7.39 -3.09
CA LYS A 47 -12.87 8.76 -3.55
C LYS A 47 -11.78 9.46 -2.71
N ILE A 48 -12.01 9.53 -1.41
CA ILE A 48 -11.12 10.24 -0.48
C ILE A 48 -9.72 9.64 -0.52
N LEU A 49 -9.61 8.30 -0.46
CA LEU A 49 -8.32 7.64 -0.46
C LEU A 49 -7.56 7.82 -1.77
N THR A 50 -8.24 7.81 -2.91
CA THR A 50 -7.59 8.06 -4.21
C THR A 50 -7.09 9.49 -4.29
N GLN A 51 -7.90 10.48 -3.89
CA GLN A 51 -7.50 11.89 -3.91
C GLN A 51 -6.32 12.16 -2.96
N MET A 52 -6.34 11.59 -1.75
CA MET A 52 -5.20 11.68 -0.83
C MET A 52 -3.93 11.07 -1.43
N SER A 53 -4.04 9.89 -2.05
CA SER A 53 -2.93 9.22 -2.71
C SER A 53 -2.34 10.10 -3.83
N ASN A 54 -3.19 10.64 -4.70
CA ASN A 54 -2.76 11.52 -5.79
C ASN A 54 -2.09 12.80 -5.27
N CYS A 55 -2.61 13.37 -4.18
CA CYS A 55 -2.00 14.53 -3.52
C CYS A 55 -0.57 14.20 -3.03
N TRP A 56 -0.37 13.04 -2.40
CA TRP A 56 0.95 12.62 -1.95
C TRP A 56 1.90 12.32 -3.12
N PHE A 57 1.45 11.69 -4.18
CA PHE A 57 2.28 11.49 -5.37
C PHE A 57 2.68 12.81 -6.01
N ALA A 58 1.76 13.78 -6.11
CA ALA A 58 2.08 15.12 -6.59
C ALA A 58 3.08 15.84 -5.68
N PHE A 59 2.95 15.69 -4.34
CA PHE A 59 3.87 16.28 -3.37
C PHE A 59 5.29 15.71 -3.50
N PHE A 60 5.42 14.40 -3.67
CA PHE A 60 6.73 13.77 -3.87
C PHE A 60 7.28 14.05 -5.27
N GLY A 61 6.43 14.21 -6.27
CA GLY A 61 6.82 14.49 -7.65
C GLY A 61 7.85 13.48 -8.15
N ASN A 62 8.94 13.97 -8.72
CA ASN A 62 10.01 13.12 -9.26
C ASN A 62 11.03 12.64 -8.23
N ARG A 63 10.84 12.93 -6.93
CA ARG A 63 11.78 12.49 -5.87
C ARG A 63 11.78 10.97 -5.69
N VAL A 64 10.63 10.34 -5.92
CA VAL A 64 10.48 8.89 -5.81
C VAL A 64 9.69 8.39 -7.02
N PRO A 65 10.25 7.46 -7.80
CA PRO A 65 9.48 6.80 -8.86
C PRO A 65 8.22 6.15 -8.31
N ASN A 66 7.12 6.23 -9.06
CA ASN A 66 5.86 5.65 -8.64
C ASN A 66 5.17 4.90 -9.79
N HIS A 67 4.06 4.26 -9.49
CA HIS A 67 3.32 3.41 -10.42
C HIS A 67 2.29 4.16 -11.27
N LEU A 68 2.07 5.45 -11.05
CA LEU A 68 1.14 6.20 -11.88
C LEU A 68 1.60 6.23 -13.34
N SER A 69 0.67 6.11 -14.26
CA SER A 69 0.87 6.26 -15.69
C SER A 69 0.63 7.71 -16.11
N ASP A 70 1.13 8.06 -17.28
CA ASP A 70 0.82 9.32 -17.94
C ASP A 70 -0.55 9.29 -18.67
N LEU A 71 -1.15 8.08 -18.80
CA LEU A 71 -2.48 7.93 -19.39
C LEU A 71 -3.56 8.45 -18.44
N MET A 72 -4.50 9.19 -19.02
CA MET A 72 -5.70 9.66 -18.32
C MET A 72 -6.83 8.65 -18.46
N LEU A 73 -7.88 8.78 -17.63
CA LEU A 73 -9.05 7.89 -17.72
C LEU A 73 -9.77 8.03 -19.08
N ASP A 74 -9.80 9.22 -19.63
CA ASP A 74 -10.41 9.51 -20.95
C ASP A 74 -9.66 8.88 -22.12
N ASP A 75 -8.40 8.49 -21.94
CA ASP A 75 -7.61 7.78 -22.96
C ASP A 75 -8.00 6.29 -23.04
N VAL A 76 -8.57 5.74 -21.97
CA VAL A 76 -8.78 4.29 -21.81
C VAL A 76 -10.24 3.89 -21.63
N LEU A 77 -11.14 4.83 -21.35
CA LEU A 77 -12.55 4.57 -21.09
C LEU A 77 -13.48 5.56 -21.81
N PRO A 78 -14.68 5.13 -22.20
CA PRO A 78 -15.72 6.02 -22.66
C PRO A 78 -16.15 7.04 -21.58
N GLU A 79 -16.50 8.25 -21.99
CA GLU A 79 -16.87 9.37 -21.10
C GLU A 79 -17.87 8.98 -19.99
N LYS A 80 -18.88 8.20 -20.34
CA LYS A 80 -19.90 7.74 -19.38
C LYS A 80 -19.30 6.89 -18.24
N GLU A 81 -18.30 6.09 -18.54
CA GLU A 81 -17.62 5.25 -17.53
C GLU A 81 -16.66 6.09 -16.70
N VAL A 82 -15.95 7.03 -17.34
CA VAL A 82 -15.08 7.99 -16.64
C VAL A 82 -15.88 8.76 -15.60
N GLN A 83 -17.03 9.32 -15.95
CA GLN A 83 -17.88 10.06 -15.01
C GLN A 83 -18.27 9.24 -13.76
N ALA A 84 -18.45 7.93 -13.92
CA ALA A 84 -18.84 7.05 -12.81
C ALA A 84 -17.70 6.77 -11.82
N ILE A 85 -16.42 6.86 -12.26
CA ILE A 85 -15.26 6.43 -11.45
C ILE A 85 -14.14 7.47 -11.32
N ALA A 86 -14.21 8.61 -12.01
CA ALA A 86 -13.12 9.60 -12.15
C ALA A 86 -12.41 9.98 -10.83
N GLN A 87 -13.14 10.01 -9.73
CA GLN A 87 -12.57 10.43 -8.44
C GLN A 87 -11.99 9.28 -7.61
N ARG A 88 -12.13 8.04 -8.07
CA ARG A 88 -11.69 6.84 -7.34
C ARG A 88 -10.89 5.85 -8.19
N ALA A 89 -10.47 6.26 -9.37
CA ALA A 89 -9.73 5.43 -10.31
C ALA A 89 -8.49 6.16 -10.82
N VAL A 90 -7.45 5.40 -11.14
CA VAL A 90 -6.21 5.87 -11.77
C VAL A 90 -5.70 4.80 -12.74
N VAL A 91 -5.07 5.24 -13.83
CA VAL A 91 -4.32 4.34 -14.71
C VAL A 91 -2.92 4.20 -14.15
N VAL A 92 -2.45 2.97 -14.02
CA VAL A 92 -1.16 2.65 -13.42
C VAL A 92 -0.35 1.72 -14.31
N LYS A 93 0.97 1.78 -14.19
CA LYS A 93 1.88 0.83 -14.84
C LYS A 93 1.66 -0.58 -14.31
N LYS A 94 1.67 -1.58 -15.18
CA LYS A 94 1.58 -3.00 -14.83
C LYS A 94 2.94 -3.48 -14.33
N LEU A 95 3.21 -3.27 -13.04
CA LEU A 95 4.46 -3.61 -12.41
C LEU A 95 4.36 -4.96 -11.69
N GLN A 96 5.49 -5.65 -11.57
CA GLN A 96 5.59 -6.85 -10.74
C GLN A 96 5.90 -6.44 -9.29
N PRO A 97 4.96 -6.58 -8.34
CA PRO A 97 5.19 -6.18 -6.96
C PRO A 97 6.18 -7.12 -6.26
N VAL A 98 7.09 -6.55 -5.52
CA VAL A 98 7.93 -7.30 -4.58
C VAL A 98 7.05 -7.80 -3.44
N LYS A 99 7.19 -9.07 -3.06
CA LYS A 99 6.37 -9.70 -1.98
C LYS A 99 6.91 -9.34 -0.58
N ILE A 100 7.13 -8.06 -0.37
CA ILE A 100 7.64 -7.51 0.89
C ILE A 100 6.82 -6.27 1.24
N GLU A 101 6.43 -6.15 2.49
CA GLU A 101 5.91 -4.92 3.05
C GLU A 101 7.06 -4.12 3.67
N ALA A 102 7.37 -2.99 3.07
CA ALA A 102 8.40 -2.07 3.55
C ALA A 102 7.79 -1.12 4.60
N VAL A 103 7.98 -1.45 5.88
CA VAL A 103 7.45 -0.66 6.99
C VAL A 103 8.56 0.16 7.64
N VAL A 104 8.44 1.48 7.63
CA VAL A 104 9.32 2.39 8.36
C VAL A 104 8.58 2.90 9.60
N ARG A 105 9.16 2.68 10.78
CA ARG A 105 8.55 3.06 12.06
C ARG A 105 9.29 4.24 12.68
N GLY A 106 8.57 5.34 12.89
CA GLY A 106 9.05 6.46 13.71
C GLY A 106 8.62 6.36 15.17
N TYR A 107 7.63 5.51 15.45
CA TYR A 107 7.01 5.37 16.78
C TYR A 107 6.79 3.90 17.13
N LEU A 108 6.82 3.61 18.44
CA LEU A 108 6.65 2.28 19.00
C LEU A 108 5.17 1.94 19.17
N ALA A 109 4.53 1.42 18.10
CA ALA A 109 3.11 1.12 18.08
C ALA A 109 2.79 -0.23 17.40
N GLY A 110 1.55 -0.70 17.57
CA GLY A 110 1.05 -1.90 16.90
C GLY A 110 1.86 -3.15 17.19
N GLY A 111 2.21 -3.91 16.13
CA GLY A 111 3.03 -5.12 16.25
C GLY A 111 4.41 -4.87 16.84
N GLY A 112 5.05 -3.75 16.51
CA GLY A 112 6.36 -3.37 17.06
C GLY A 112 6.32 -3.16 18.56
N TRP A 113 5.23 -2.60 19.11
CA TRP A 113 5.07 -2.50 20.57
C TRP A 113 4.96 -3.86 21.24
N LYS A 114 4.19 -4.79 20.67
CA LYS A 114 4.05 -6.15 21.21
C LYS A 114 5.39 -6.90 21.21
N GLU A 115 6.16 -6.77 20.13
CA GLU A 115 7.47 -7.39 20.01
C GLU A 115 8.46 -6.81 21.01
N TYR A 116 8.52 -5.48 21.15
CA TYR A 116 9.36 -4.80 22.14
C TYR A 116 9.03 -5.22 23.57
N GLN A 117 7.74 -5.31 23.94
CA GLN A 117 7.34 -5.79 25.27
C GLN A 117 7.83 -7.21 25.55
N ALA A 118 7.87 -8.07 24.53
CA ALA A 118 8.27 -9.46 24.68
C ALA A 118 9.80 -9.65 24.69
N LYS A 119 10.53 -8.85 23.90
CA LYS A 119 11.95 -9.11 23.60
C LYS A 119 12.90 -7.92 23.85
N GLY A 120 12.39 -6.72 24.10
CA GLY A 120 13.20 -5.49 24.15
C GLY A 120 13.76 -5.05 22.80
N SER A 121 13.29 -5.66 21.71
CA SER A 121 13.76 -5.43 20.35
C SER A 121 12.60 -5.39 19.37
N ILE A 122 12.84 -4.84 18.17
CA ILE A 122 11.95 -4.93 17.00
C ILE A 122 12.77 -5.38 15.80
N SER A 123 12.34 -6.42 15.11
CA SER A 123 13.06 -6.98 13.95
C SER A 123 14.57 -7.17 14.27
N GLU A 124 14.86 -7.79 15.41
CA GLU A 124 16.22 -8.05 15.96
C GLU A 124 17.03 -6.79 16.33
N ILE A 125 16.48 -5.59 16.12
CA ILE A 125 17.12 -4.35 16.53
C ILE A 125 16.78 -4.08 18.02
N THR A 126 17.78 -4.17 18.88
CA THR A 126 17.63 -3.88 20.31
C THR A 126 17.33 -2.40 20.51
N LEU A 127 16.35 -2.11 21.34
CA LEU A 127 15.92 -0.76 21.65
C LEU A 127 16.26 -0.39 23.12
N PRO A 128 16.37 0.90 23.42
CA PRO A 128 16.56 1.36 24.81
C PRO A 128 15.45 0.83 25.71
N ALA A 129 15.81 0.48 26.95
CA ALA A 129 14.84 0.09 27.96
C ALA A 129 13.94 1.27 28.37
N GLY A 130 12.73 0.98 28.82
CA GLY A 130 11.82 1.98 29.37
C GLY A 130 10.97 2.73 28.36
N LEU A 131 11.02 2.37 27.07
CA LEU A 131 10.10 2.92 26.08
C LEU A 131 8.67 2.49 26.38
N GLN A 132 7.73 3.40 26.15
CA GLN A 132 6.30 3.19 26.36
C GLN A 132 5.59 3.05 25.00
N ARG A 133 4.36 2.57 25.03
CA ARG A 133 3.50 2.56 23.84
C ARG A 133 3.39 3.98 23.25
N ALA A 134 3.56 4.08 21.93
CA ALA A 134 3.59 5.32 21.18
C ALA A 134 4.80 6.25 21.46
N SER A 135 5.82 5.80 22.20
CA SER A 135 7.08 6.54 22.29
C SER A 135 7.67 6.78 20.91
N ALA A 136 8.21 7.97 20.67
CA ALA A 136 9.07 8.21 19.52
C ALA A 136 10.31 7.31 19.60
N LEU A 137 10.70 6.71 18.50
CA LEU A 137 11.94 5.95 18.42
C LEU A 137 13.13 6.91 18.28
N PRO A 138 14.32 6.55 18.80
CA PRO A 138 15.52 7.38 18.67
C PRO A 138 15.88 7.69 17.22
N GLN A 139 15.58 6.77 16.33
CA GLN A 139 15.68 6.90 14.87
C GLN A 139 14.58 6.08 14.21
N ALA A 140 14.22 6.43 12.97
CA ALA A 140 13.28 5.64 12.20
C ALA A 140 13.86 4.24 11.92
N LEU A 141 13.06 3.20 12.14
CA LEU A 141 13.46 1.81 11.92
C LEU A 141 12.80 1.25 10.68
N PHE A 142 13.58 0.60 9.83
CA PHE A 142 13.08 -0.22 8.75
C PHE A 142 12.79 -1.63 9.27
N THR A 143 11.54 -2.05 9.22
CA THR A 143 11.04 -3.31 9.78
C THR A 143 10.22 -4.05 8.71
N PRO A 144 10.88 -4.65 7.70
CA PRO A 144 10.18 -5.32 6.62
C PRO A 144 9.45 -6.57 7.11
N SER A 145 8.36 -6.92 6.43
CA SER A 145 7.70 -8.21 6.59
C SER A 145 7.44 -8.85 5.23
N THR A 146 7.34 -10.17 5.20
CA THR A 146 6.91 -10.88 3.99
C THR A 146 5.42 -10.61 3.78
N LYS A 147 5.02 -10.37 2.54
CA LYS A 147 3.62 -10.29 2.19
C LYS A 147 3.06 -11.71 2.04
N ALA A 148 2.37 -12.17 3.06
CA ALA A 148 1.75 -13.49 3.05
C ALA A 148 0.61 -13.58 2.04
N GLY A 149 0.30 -14.80 1.60
CA GLY A 149 -0.89 -15.08 0.78
C GLY A 149 -2.18 -14.81 1.54
N VAL A 150 -3.28 -14.69 0.81
CA VAL A 150 -4.62 -14.47 1.38
C VAL A 150 -4.92 -15.52 2.46
N GLY A 151 -5.23 -15.06 3.68
CA GLY A 151 -5.59 -15.92 4.82
C GLY A 151 -4.44 -16.35 5.72
N THR A 152 -3.20 -15.91 5.45
CA THR A 152 -2.05 -16.11 6.35
C THR A 152 -1.53 -14.75 6.85
N HIS A 153 -1.09 -14.69 8.11
CA HIS A 153 -0.48 -13.49 8.66
C HIS A 153 0.91 -13.28 8.05
N ASP A 154 1.25 -12.01 7.81
CA ASP A 154 2.58 -11.61 7.36
C ASP A 154 3.62 -12.03 8.40
N ALA A 155 4.57 -12.87 7.99
CA ALA A 155 5.69 -13.21 8.86
C ALA A 155 6.66 -12.05 8.88
N VAL A 156 7.08 -11.64 10.09
CA VAL A 156 8.16 -10.66 10.23
C VAL A 156 9.41 -11.25 9.62
N SER A 157 9.90 -10.65 8.54
CA SER A 157 11.14 -11.08 7.90
C SER A 157 12.30 -10.33 8.53
N TYR A 158 13.26 -11.10 9.03
CA TYR A 158 14.46 -10.57 9.66
C TYR A 158 15.59 -10.40 8.62
N THR A 159 16.55 -9.62 8.93
CA THR A 159 17.94 -9.41 8.48
C THR A 159 18.39 -9.77 7.05
N HIS A 160 17.78 -10.66 6.31
CA HIS A 160 18.22 -10.93 4.92
C HIS A 160 17.54 -10.08 3.85
N LEU A 161 16.68 -9.15 4.25
CA LEU A 161 16.10 -8.12 3.39
C LEU A 161 16.84 -6.78 3.58
N THR A 162 18.17 -6.82 3.64
CA THR A 162 18.94 -5.61 3.39
C THR A 162 18.78 -5.28 1.92
N LEU A 163 18.15 -4.14 1.63
CA LEU A 163 18.23 -3.55 0.30
C LEU A 163 19.74 -3.44 -0.04
N PRO A 164 20.18 -3.92 -1.21
CA PRO A 164 21.56 -3.70 -1.60
C PRO A 164 21.80 -2.20 -1.64
N THR A 165 22.66 -1.73 -0.74
CA THR A 165 23.06 -0.31 -0.63
C THR A 165 24.01 0.12 -1.75
N SER A 166 24.34 -0.78 -2.67
CA SER A 166 25.29 -0.53 -3.75
C SER A 166 24.72 0.22 -4.96
N ASP A 167 23.38 0.42 -5.04
CA ASP A 167 22.75 1.01 -6.22
C ASP A 167 22.12 2.39 -5.95
N LEU A 168 22.51 3.05 -4.87
CA LEU A 168 22.14 4.44 -4.54
C LEU A 168 23.35 5.37 -4.71
N VAL A 169 23.96 5.38 -5.93
CA VAL A 169 24.86 6.45 -6.36
C VAL A 169 24.35 7.05 -7.65
#